data_bedfa15e0663680c659b4d0f414d9659
#
_entry.id   bedfa15e0663680c659b4d0f414d9659
#
_cell.length_a   1.000
_cell.length_b   1.000
_cell.length_c   1.000
_cell.angle_alpha   90.00
_cell.angle_beta   90.00
_cell.angle_gamma   90.00
#
_symmetry.space_group_name_H-M   'P 1'
#
loop_
_entity.id
_entity.type
_entity.pdbx_description
1 polymer ?
#
loop_
_entity_poly.entity_id
_entity_poly.type
_entity_poly.pdbx_seq_one_letter_code
_entity_poly.pdbx_strand_id
1 'polypeptide(L)'
;LIDLAVRHFGLPLRHPFTISRGTVEVQDTVIVQLHEDGYFGYGEATANPYYGATVESLTQRIAAAAPLLRSSTSDDLDGLLIRLAESLGGDMFARCALDSALHDLWGKRQGQPLHRLWGLDPAAGPLSDYTIGIDTPERMVAKLAEVPDWPIYKIKLGTDRDLEIVRE
;
A
#
# COMPACT_ATOMS: atom_id res chain seq x y z
N LEU A 1 -14.68 14.85 -14.67
CA LEU A 1 -14.91 14.90 -13.21
C LEU A 1 -14.61 13.53 -12.61
N ILE A 2 -14.03 13.49 -11.43
CA ILE A 2 -13.54 12.26 -10.81
C ILE A 2 -14.58 11.75 -9.80
N ASP A 3 -15.10 10.54 -10.04
CA ASP A 3 -15.95 9.81 -9.09
C ASP A 3 -15.09 8.95 -8.17
N LEU A 4 -15.50 8.84 -6.91
CA LEU A 4 -14.83 8.10 -5.86
C LEU A 4 -15.70 6.95 -5.35
N ALA A 5 -15.13 5.74 -5.29
CA ALA A 5 -15.67 4.62 -4.51
C ALA A 5 -14.61 4.14 -3.50
N VAL A 6 -15.06 3.77 -2.30
CA VAL A 6 -14.22 3.29 -1.21
C VAL A 6 -14.76 1.94 -0.75
N ARG A 7 -13.90 0.93 -0.65
CA ARG A 7 -14.28 -0.44 -0.25
C ARG A 7 -13.28 -1.02 0.74
N HIS A 8 -13.80 -1.67 1.77
CA HIS A 8 -13.00 -2.46 2.71
C HIS A 8 -12.89 -3.91 2.26
N PHE A 9 -11.71 -4.49 2.45
CA PHE A 9 -11.42 -5.90 2.24
C PHE A 9 -10.60 -6.46 3.41
N GLY A 10 -10.98 -7.62 3.92
CA GLY A 10 -10.12 -8.45 4.77
C GLY A 10 -9.33 -9.40 3.88
N LEU A 11 -8.03 -9.21 3.76
CA LEU A 11 -7.15 -10.02 2.91
C LEU A 11 -6.50 -11.13 3.74
N PRO A 12 -6.89 -12.42 3.57
CA PRO A 12 -6.20 -13.52 4.22
C PRO A 12 -4.75 -13.58 3.75
N LEU A 13 -3.81 -13.63 4.69
CA LEU A 13 -2.40 -13.77 4.37
C LEU A 13 -2.07 -15.23 4.05
N ARG A 14 -1.21 -15.47 3.09
CA ARG A 14 -0.72 -16.81 2.74
C ARG A 14 -0.03 -17.49 3.93
N HIS A 15 0.72 -16.71 4.71
CA HIS A 15 1.32 -17.10 5.98
C HIS A 15 0.94 -16.07 7.05
N PRO A 16 0.62 -16.49 8.28
CA PRO A 16 0.52 -15.57 9.39
C PRO A 16 1.79 -14.71 9.47
N PHE A 17 1.62 -13.41 9.61
CA PHE A 17 2.75 -12.47 9.68
C PHE A 17 2.96 -12.00 11.11
N THR A 18 4.00 -12.52 11.74
CA THR A 18 4.33 -12.23 13.13
C THR A 18 5.54 -11.29 13.20
N ILE A 19 5.39 -10.26 14.03
CA ILE A 19 6.45 -9.36 14.46
C ILE A 19 6.46 -9.31 16.00
N SER A 20 7.43 -8.65 16.61
CA SER A 20 7.53 -8.51 18.08
C SER A 20 6.27 -7.93 18.76
N ARG A 21 5.39 -7.26 18.02
CA ARG A 21 4.15 -6.64 18.52
C ARG A 21 2.88 -7.45 18.31
N GLY A 22 2.95 -8.57 17.61
CA GLY A 22 1.79 -9.42 17.37
C GLY A 22 1.79 -10.11 16.02
N THR A 23 0.72 -10.86 15.78
CA THR A 23 0.49 -11.66 14.57
C THR A 23 -0.72 -11.15 13.81
N VAL A 24 -0.61 -11.07 12.49
CA VAL A 24 -1.70 -10.76 11.56
C VAL A 24 -1.93 -11.97 10.67
N GLU A 25 -3.16 -12.45 10.60
CA GLU A 25 -3.61 -13.55 9.71
C GLU A 25 -4.48 -13.02 8.57
N VAL A 26 -5.25 -11.96 8.85
CA VAL A 26 -6.09 -11.25 7.89
C VAL A 26 -5.72 -9.78 7.96
N GLN A 27 -5.30 -9.21 6.83
CA GLN A 27 -4.97 -7.79 6.75
C GLN A 27 -6.19 -7.02 6.27
N ASP A 28 -6.73 -6.17 7.15
CA ASP A 28 -7.76 -5.23 6.75
C ASP A 28 -7.17 -4.10 5.91
N THR A 29 -7.79 -3.84 4.76
CA THR A 29 -7.35 -2.79 3.85
C THR A 29 -8.54 -2.05 3.23
N VAL A 30 -8.33 -0.79 2.90
CA VAL A 30 -9.30 0.06 2.23
C VAL A 30 -8.79 0.36 0.82
N ILE A 31 -9.55 -0.07 -0.18
CA ILE A 31 -9.27 0.20 -1.59
C ILE A 31 -10.05 1.42 -2.04
N VAL A 32 -9.33 2.35 -2.64
CA VAL A 32 -9.86 3.52 -3.35
C VAL A 32 -9.97 3.17 -4.82
N GLN A 33 -11.12 3.43 -5.41
CA GLN A 33 -11.33 3.43 -6.85
C GLN A 33 -11.75 4.82 -7.29
N LEU A 34 -11.00 5.40 -8.19
CA LEU A 34 -11.35 6.63 -8.90
C LEU A 34 -11.80 6.30 -10.31
N HIS A 35 -12.78 7.04 -10.82
CA HIS A 35 -13.28 6.88 -12.19
C HIS A 35 -13.37 8.23 -12.87
N GLU A 36 -12.85 8.36 -14.08
CA GLU A 36 -12.93 9.54 -14.93
C GLU A 36 -12.89 9.12 -16.40
N ASP A 37 -13.87 9.55 -17.18
CA ASP A 37 -13.94 9.38 -18.64
C ASP A 37 -13.73 7.92 -19.12
N GLY A 38 -14.25 6.94 -18.36
CA GLY A 38 -14.12 5.52 -18.67
C GLY A 38 -12.84 4.85 -18.18
N TYR A 39 -11.93 5.60 -17.54
CA TYR A 39 -10.72 5.07 -16.91
C TYR A 39 -10.89 4.88 -15.40
N PHE A 40 -10.23 3.88 -14.85
CA PHE A 40 -10.25 3.57 -13.41
C PHE A 40 -8.84 3.61 -12.84
N GLY A 41 -8.67 4.36 -11.76
CA GLY A 41 -7.45 4.37 -10.96
C GLY A 41 -7.68 3.72 -9.59
N TYR A 42 -6.69 3.01 -9.07
CA TYR A 42 -6.78 2.29 -7.80
C TYR A 42 -5.65 2.68 -6.86
N GLY A 43 -5.98 2.77 -5.58
CA GLY A 43 -5.03 2.96 -4.50
C GLY A 43 -5.49 2.23 -3.25
N GLU A 44 -4.58 2.08 -2.30
CA GLU A 44 -4.80 1.29 -1.09
C GLU A 44 -4.29 2.02 0.15
N ALA A 45 -5.03 1.87 1.25
CA ALA A 45 -4.56 2.16 2.59
C ALA A 45 -4.81 0.96 3.50
N THR A 46 -3.73 0.38 4.01
CA THR A 46 -3.78 -0.74 4.95
C THR A 46 -4.14 -0.22 6.35
N ALA A 47 -5.13 -0.82 7.01
CA ALA A 47 -5.46 -0.50 8.39
C ALA A 47 -4.29 -0.87 9.31
N ASN A 48 -3.91 0.06 10.17
CA ASN A 48 -2.81 -0.13 11.11
C ASN A 48 -3.14 0.51 12.47
N PRO A 49 -3.66 -0.30 13.43
CA PRO A 49 -4.06 0.21 14.74
C PRO A 49 -2.92 0.88 15.53
N TYR A 50 -1.67 0.47 15.30
CA TYR A 50 -0.51 1.08 15.95
C TYR A 50 -0.38 2.58 15.63
N TYR A 51 -0.78 2.99 14.43
CA TYR A 51 -0.80 4.39 14.00
C TYR A 51 -2.20 5.03 14.11
N GLY A 52 -3.16 4.35 14.70
CA GLY A 52 -4.54 4.84 14.79
C GLY A 52 -5.33 4.82 13.49
N ALA A 53 -4.78 4.18 12.44
CA ALA A 53 -5.45 4.04 11.15
C ALA A 53 -6.39 2.82 11.18
N THR A 54 -7.66 3.05 11.48
CA THR A 54 -8.70 2.01 11.45
C THR A 54 -9.45 2.01 10.11
N VAL A 55 -10.14 0.92 9.77
CA VAL A 55 -10.99 0.84 8.58
C VAL A 55 -12.00 1.99 8.55
N GLU A 56 -12.64 2.27 9.69
CA GLU A 56 -13.64 3.34 9.83
C GLU A 56 -13.02 4.71 9.59
N SER A 57 -11.88 5.01 10.24
CA SER A 57 -11.21 6.32 10.10
C SER A 57 -10.71 6.53 8.68
N LEU A 58 -10.11 5.51 8.05
CA LEU A 58 -9.65 5.56 6.67
C LEU A 58 -10.81 5.77 5.69
N THR A 59 -11.88 4.99 5.84
CA THR A 59 -13.07 5.11 4.98
C THR A 59 -13.68 6.50 5.09
N GLN A 60 -13.83 7.02 6.31
CA GLN A 60 -14.40 8.35 6.54
C GLN A 60 -13.51 9.46 5.95
N ARG A 61 -12.19 9.41 6.19
CA ARG A 61 -11.24 10.41 5.69
C ARG A 61 -11.16 10.41 4.18
N ILE A 62 -11.08 9.25 3.55
CA ILE A 62 -11.04 9.13 2.09
C ILE A 62 -12.37 9.62 1.47
N ALA A 63 -13.52 9.21 2.03
CA ALA A 63 -14.83 9.64 1.54
C ALA A 63 -15.03 11.16 1.64
N ALA A 64 -14.43 11.83 2.63
CA ALA A 64 -14.49 13.29 2.78
C ALA A 64 -13.82 14.05 1.61
N ALA A 65 -12.94 13.40 0.83
CA ALA A 65 -12.33 13.98 -0.36
C ALA A 65 -13.26 14.02 -1.58
N ALA A 66 -14.41 13.33 -1.55
CA ALA A 66 -15.31 13.22 -2.71
C ALA A 66 -15.76 14.55 -3.30
N PRO A 67 -16.13 15.62 -2.54
CA PRO A 67 -16.52 16.90 -3.13
C PRO A 67 -15.39 17.56 -3.93
N LEU A 68 -14.15 17.48 -3.41
CA LEU A 68 -12.97 18.02 -4.09
C LEU A 68 -12.70 17.26 -5.40
N LEU A 69 -12.74 15.94 -5.37
CA LEU A 69 -12.56 15.09 -6.56
C LEU A 69 -13.62 15.36 -7.63
N ARG A 70 -14.89 15.46 -7.25
CA ARG A 70 -15.98 15.77 -8.18
C ARG A 70 -15.90 17.14 -8.83
N SER A 71 -15.14 18.06 -8.28
CA SER A 71 -14.90 19.38 -8.88
C SER A 71 -13.55 19.48 -9.60
N SER A 72 -12.86 18.37 -9.79
CA SER A 72 -11.49 18.31 -10.33
C SER A 72 -11.40 17.32 -11.49
N THR A 73 -10.30 17.39 -12.22
CA THR A 73 -9.89 16.45 -13.24
C THR A 73 -8.46 15.98 -12.98
N SER A 74 -8.09 14.81 -13.45
CA SER A 74 -6.71 14.30 -13.33
C SER A 74 -5.74 15.00 -14.29
N ASP A 75 -6.19 15.92 -15.13
CA ASP A 75 -5.31 16.72 -15.99
C ASP A 75 -4.48 17.74 -15.18
N ASP A 76 -5.01 18.23 -14.04
CA ASP A 76 -4.28 19.05 -13.05
C ASP A 76 -3.84 18.17 -11.85
N LEU A 77 -3.06 17.11 -12.11
CA LEU A 77 -2.66 16.14 -11.09
C LEU A 77 -1.94 16.83 -9.91
N ASP A 78 -0.92 17.65 -10.18
CA ASP A 78 -0.11 18.28 -9.14
C ASP A 78 -0.95 19.24 -8.27
N GLY A 79 -1.77 20.09 -8.90
CA GLY A 79 -2.66 20.98 -8.18
C GLY A 79 -3.71 20.23 -7.35
N LEU A 80 -4.22 19.13 -7.86
CA LEU A 80 -5.18 18.29 -7.12
C LEU A 80 -4.52 17.59 -5.92
N LEU A 81 -3.30 17.06 -6.07
CA LEU A 81 -2.54 16.44 -4.98
C LEU A 81 -2.23 17.43 -3.85
N ILE A 82 -1.90 18.69 -4.19
CA ILE A 82 -1.69 19.76 -3.19
C ILE A 82 -2.98 20.03 -2.41
N ARG A 83 -4.10 20.24 -3.10
CA ARG A 83 -5.42 20.47 -2.45
C ARG A 83 -5.86 19.30 -1.58
N LEU A 84 -5.61 18.05 -2.02
CA LEU A 84 -5.88 16.87 -1.22
C LEU A 84 -5.02 16.81 0.03
N ALA A 85 -3.72 17.11 -0.08
CA ALA A 85 -2.82 17.15 1.07
C ALA A 85 -3.28 18.16 2.13
N GLU A 86 -3.73 19.33 1.71
CA GLU A 86 -4.32 20.36 2.60
C GLU A 86 -5.62 19.88 3.25
N SER A 87 -6.53 19.29 2.48
CA SER A 87 -7.83 18.78 2.93
C SER A 87 -7.72 17.61 3.92
N LEU A 88 -6.76 16.72 3.72
CA LEU A 88 -6.56 15.53 4.55
C LEU A 88 -5.71 15.81 5.80
N GLY A 89 -5.09 17.00 5.88
CA GLY A 89 -4.19 17.34 6.98
C GLY A 89 -3.01 16.37 7.07
N GLY A 90 -2.71 15.87 8.27
CA GLY A 90 -1.61 14.94 8.51
C GLY A 90 -1.92 13.45 8.27
N ASP A 91 -3.09 13.10 7.71
CA ASP A 91 -3.46 11.69 7.47
C ASP A 91 -2.72 11.12 6.26
N MET A 92 -1.53 10.58 6.50
CA MET A 92 -0.67 10.01 5.47
C MET A 92 -1.23 8.72 4.86
N PHE A 93 -2.06 7.96 5.57
CA PHE A 93 -2.67 6.73 5.06
C PHE A 93 -3.74 7.05 4.01
N ALA A 94 -4.69 7.92 4.34
CA ALA A 94 -5.71 8.36 3.40
C ALA A 94 -5.09 9.08 2.18
N ARG A 95 -4.06 9.90 2.43
CA ARG A 95 -3.30 10.57 1.37
C ARG A 95 -2.63 9.58 0.44
N CYS A 96 -1.94 8.57 0.97
CA CYS A 96 -1.28 7.54 0.17
C CYS A 96 -2.25 6.82 -0.77
N ALA A 97 -3.43 6.42 -0.27
CA ALA A 97 -4.43 5.75 -1.07
C ALA A 97 -4.97 6.62 -2.21
N LEU A 98 -5.28 7.89 -1.94
CA LEU A 98 -5.79 8.82 -2.96
C LEU A 98 -4.70 9.22 -3.97
N ASP A 99 -3.48 9.46 -3.50
CA ASP A 99 -2.31 9.76 -4.34
C ASP A 99 -2.03 8.62 -5.32
N SER A 100 -1.96 7.38 -4.82
CA SER A 100 -1.75 6.20 -5.65
C SER A 100 -2.87 6.03 -6.69
N ALA A 101 -4.13 6.21 -6.27
CA ALA A 101 -5.28 6.10 -7.18
C ALA A 101 -5.28 7.17 -8.27
N LEU A 102 -4.90 8.41 -7.94
CA LEU A 102 -4.79 9.51 -8.91
C LEU A 102 -3.67 9.28 -9.91
N HIS A 103 -2.51 8.85 -9.46
CA HIS A 103 -1.40 8.52 -10.35
C HIS A 103 -1.72 7.34 -11.27
N ASP A 104 -2.38 6.30 -10.76
CA ASP A 104 -2.83 5.16 -11.57
C ASP A 104 -3.87 5.60 -12.63
N LEU A 105 -4.83 6.44 -12.24
CA LEU A 105 -5.82 7.02 -13.15
C LEU A 105 -5.15 7.87 -14.24
N TRP A 106 -4.28 8.79 -13.83
CA TRP A 106 -3.57 9.69 -14.73
C TRP A 106 -2.68 8.92 -15.72
N GLY A 107 -1.89 7.95 -15.24
CA GLY A 107 -1.06 7.11 -16.11
C GLY A 107 -1.86 6.35 -17.17
N LYS A 108 -3.02 5.79 -16.78
CA LYS A 108 -3.95 5.10 -17.69
C LYS A 108 -4.57 6.04 -18.73
N ARG A 109 -4.96 7.25 -18.32
CA ARG A 109 -5.46 8.28 -19.26
C ARG A 109 -4.37 8.75 -20.24
N GLN A 110 -3.10 8.84 -19.79
CA GLN A 110 -1.95 9.14 -20.65
C GLN A 110 -1.54 7.94 -21.55
N GLY A 111 -2.10 6.76 -21.33
CA GLY A 111 -1.76 5.53 -22.06
C GLY A 111 -0.32 5.07 -21.83
N GLN A 112 0.32 5.46 -20.71
CA GLN A 112 1.71 5.15 -20.40
C GLN A 112 1.90 4.77 -18.93
N PRO A 113 2.84 3.86 -18.64
CA PRO A 113 3.20 3.56 -17.25
C PRO A 113 3.94 4.74 -16.61
N LEU A 114 3.73 4.93 -15.30
CA LEU A 114 4.25 6.09 -14.56
C LEU A 114 5.77 6.28 -14.69
N HIS A 115 6.54 5.19 -14.67
CA HIS A 115 7.99 5.29 -14.81
C HIS A 115 8.41 5.98 -16.13
N ARG A 116 7.67 5.78 -17.23
CA ARG A 116 7.94 6.47 -18.49
C ARG A 116 7.53 7.94 -18.44
N LEU A 117 6.37 8.25 -17.85
CA LEU A 117 5.91 9.62 -17.68
C LEU A 117 6.88 10.45 -16.84
N TRP A 118 7.54 9.80 -15.87
CA TRP A 118 8.56 10.44 -15.02
C TRP A 118 9.99 10.33 -15.56
N GLY A 119 10.20 9.71 -16.73
CA GLY A 119 11.53 9.52 -17.30
C GLY A 119 12.44 8.60 -16.48
N LEU A 120 11.87 7.67 -15.73
CA LEU A 120 12.62 6.75 -14.88
C LEU A 120 12.94 5.45 -15.62
N ASP A 121 14.13 4.90 -15.36
CA ASP A 121 14.50 3.56 -15.81
C ASP A 121 14.14 2.52 -14.75
N PRO A 122 13.21 1.57 -15.03
CA PRO A 122 12.85 0.52 -14.09
C PRO A 122 14.03 -0.37 -13.71
N ALA A 123 15.04 -0.54 -14.60
CA ALA A 123 16.22 -1.33 -14.32
C ALA A 123 17.17 -0.68 -13.29
N ALA A 124 17.04 0.63 -13.06
CA ALA A 124 17.80 1.36 -12.04
C ALA A 124 17.13 1.29 -10.65
N GLY A 125 15.96 0.66 -10.54
CA GLY A 125 15.27 0.47 -9.27
C GLY A 125 16.07 -0.41 -8.29
N PRO A 126 15.98 -0.16 -6.96
CA PRO A 126 16.62 -1.02 -5.96
C PRO A 126 16.01 -2.42 -5.98
N LEU A 127 16.79 -3.42 -5.57
CA LEU A 127 16.30 -4.78 -5.36
C LEU A 127 15.27 -4.79 -4.22
N SER A 128 14.20 -5.56 -4.41
CA SER A 128 13.19 -5.77 -3.37
C SER A 128 13.62 -6.85 -2.40
N ASP A 129 13.28 -6.68 -1.11
CA ASP A 129 13.43 -7.74 -0.11
C ASP A 129 12.15 -8.61 0.00
N TYR A 130 12.34 -9.90 0.34
CA TYR A 130 11.28 -10.78 0.76
C TYR A 130 11.29 -10.91 2.29
N THR A 131 10.22 -10.46 2.95
CA THR A 131 10.19 -10.42 4.41
C THR A 131 9.68 -11.74 4.99
N ILE A 132 10.45 -12.33 5.91
CA ILE A 132 10.08 -13.50 6.71
C ILE A 132 9.64 -13.02 8.09
N GLY A 133 8.38 -13.27 8.46
CA GLY A 133 7.85 -13.02 9.80
C GLY A 133 8.41 -14.02 10.82
N ILE A 134 8.33 -13.68 12.11
CA ILE A 134 8.77 -14.53 13.22
C ILE A 134 7.93 -15.82 13.24
N ASP A 135 8.62 -16.96 13.30
CA ASP A 135 8.03 -18.30 13.42
C ASP A 135 9.08 -19.24 14.06
N THR A 136 8.80 -20.56 14.09
CA THR A 136 9.87 -21.50 14.41
C THR A 136 10.95 -21.48 13.32
N PRO A 137 12.24 -21.74 13.66
CA PRO A 137 13.31 -21.76 12.65
C PRO A 137 12.99 -22.64 11.45
N GLU A 138 12.44 -23.84 11.68
CA GLU A 138 12.09 -24.79 10.62
C GLU A 138 11.04 -24.22 9.64
N ARG A 139 10.03 -23.48 10.16
CA ARG A 139 9.02 -22.83 9.34
C ARG A 139 9.58 -21.62 8.60
N MET A 140 10.49 -20.88 9.22
CA MET A 140 11.17 -19.75 8.56
C MET A 140 12.05 -20.24 7.42
N VAL A 141 12.81 -21.32 7.61
CA VAL A 141 13.58 -21.98 6.53
C VAL A 141 12.65 -22.48 5.42
N ALA A 142 11.51 -23.10 5.78
CA ALA A 142 10.53 -23.53 4.77
C ALA A 142 9.99 -22.36 3.93
N LYS A 143 9.74 -21.19 4.53
CA LYS A 143 9.32 -19.99 3.80
C LYS A 143 10.42 -19.45 2.87
N LEU A 144 11.70 -19.51 3.28
CA LEU A 144 12.83 -19.19 2.40
C LEU A 144 12.87 -20.11 1.18
N ALA A 145 12.62 -21.40 1.38
CA ALA A 145 12.62 -22.40 0.30
C ALA A 145 11.48 -22.22 -0.72
N GLU A 146 10.42 -21.45 -0.39
CA GLU A 146 9.37 -21.11 -1.36
C GLU A 146 9.84 -20.12 -2.43
N VAL A 147 10.89 -19.33 -2.15
CA VAL A 147 11.41 -18.27 -3.03
C VAL A 147 12.95 -18.30 -3.01
N PRO A 148 13.60 -19.41 -3.41
CA PRO A 148 15.03 -19.66 -3.17
C PRO A 148 15.96 -18.67 -3.89
N ASP A 149 15.49 -18.07 -4.97
CA ASP A 149 16.30 -17.16 -5.79
C ASP A 149 16.01 -15.67 -5.52
N TRP A 150 15.31 -15.38 -4.42
CA TRP A 150 15.05 -13.98 -4.07
C TRP A 150 16.35 -13.29 -3.66
N PRO A 151 16.66 -12.08 -4.19
CA PRO A 151 17.99 -11.49 -4.02
C PRO A 151 18.29 -11.01 -2.59
N ILE A 152 17.26 -10.65 -1.80
CA ILE A 152 17.42 -10.11 -0.46
C ILE A 152 16.29 -10.63 0.43
N TYR A 153 16.65 -11.21 1.58
CA TYR A 153 15.69 -11.59 2.62
C TYR A 153 15.77 -10.66 3.82
N LYS A 154 14.62 -10.27 4.34
CA LYS A 154 14.48 -9.48 5.55
C LYS A 154 13.87 -10.33 6.65
N ILE A 155 14.68 -10.70 7.63
CA ILE A 155 14.25 -11.56 8.73
C ILE A 155 13.74 -10.71 9.90
N LYS A 156 12.52 -11.00 10.38
CA LYS A 156 11.97 -10.37 11.58
C LYS A 156 12.48 -11.08 12.81
N LEU A 157 12.96 -10.30 13.79
CA LEU A 157 13.50 -10.72 15.07
C LEU A 157 12.73 -10.06 16.22
N GLY A 158 12.94 -10.51 17.45
CA GLY A 158 12.31 -9.98 18.67
C GLY A 158 11.80 -11.08 19.58
N THR A 159 12.52 -12.21 19.62
CA THR A 159 12.28 -13.35 20.51
C THR A 159 13.56 -13.74 21.26
N ASP A 160 13.45 -14.60 22.25
CA ASP A 160 14.60 -15.22 22.95
C ASP A 160 15.39 -16.19 22.06
N ARG A 161 14.84 -16.58 20.89
CA ARG A 161 15.46 -17.47 19.90
C ARG A 161 16.14 -16.74 18.74
N ASP A 162 16.30 -15.44 18.79
CA ASP A 162 16.85 -14.63 17.68
C ASP A 162 18.22 -15.11 17.21
N LEU A 163 19.12 -15.52 18.14
CA LEU A 163 20.44 -16.05 17.78
C LEU A 163 20.38 -17.40 17.07
N GLU A 164 19.40 -18.24 17.39
CA GLU A 164 19.14 -19.50 16.70
C GLU A 164 18.60 -19.22 15.29
N ILE A 165 17.58 -18.37 15.16
CA ILE A 165 16.98 -17.98 13.88
C ILE A 165 18.02 -17.46 12.88
N VAL A 166 18.99 -16.66 13.35
CA VAL A 166 20.03 -16.07 12.47
C VAL A 166 21.09 -17.08 12.07
N ARG A 167 21.26 -18.18 12.82
CA ARG A 167 22.29 -19.21 12.53
C ARG A 167 21.81 -20.27 11.53
N GLU A 168 20.50 -20.52 11.47
CA GLU A 168 19.90 -21.44 10.52
C GLU A 168 19.76 -20.83 9.11
#